data_da2b4d3ddf9c38a0291663d3974dfef0
#
_entry.id   da2b4d3ddf9c38a0291663d3974dfef0
#
_cell.length_a   1.000
_cell.length_b   1.000
_cell.length_c   1.000
_cell.angle_alpha   90.00
_cell.angle_beta   90.00
_cell.angle_gamma   90.00
#
_symmetry.space_group_name_H-M   'P 1'
#
loop_
_entity.id
_entity.type
_entity.pdbx_description
1 polymer ?
#
loop_
_entity_poly.entity_id
_entity_poly.type
_entity_poly.pdbx_seq_one_letter_code
_entity_poly.pdbx_strand_id
1 'polypeptide(L)'
;MFSLSRLTSISLGFSVLLTTGFACAATANLPEIVVYGEADEEADNPRVKEVSTATRTATPVRYVPQAIDTLKTSNVLNYGTNDLGKALSGLPNVSSGADTRFDSLRIRGFDASNDFYLDGVRDDSQYVRDLHNIERIEVLKGPAAVLYGRGSQGGIVNRISKAPEAGRRSTLEAQGGSEDLRSLYADLSADPSDTISLRLNMGNEDSNSFRGGVSSHRQLFAPSMSWQLTPELNWLVQYEYSRFDRTPDRGIPGVGGRPADVKRDTTYGDDRDFIDDTTQTLRSRLTYELNDNWQLRHTASLFKLDSDFDNTYLTGFNAATQRVTRQRWQQDLRTRSVFNNLEAEGTVDTFGLEHRLLSGVEMGSQRRDPKIYSALAVNQGWQAVLALDLYKPDRSNSHRAAKTLSRNNHTKRESRVIYAQEQLRLNDQCQ
;
A
#
# COMPACT_ATOMS: atom_id res chain seq x y z
N MET A 1 -40.09 -29.68 0.47
CA MET A 1 -39.47 -30.92 0.95
C MET A 1 -37.98 -30.83 0.69
N PHE A 2 -37.19 -31.01 1.72
CA PHE A 2 -35.74 -30.94 1.88
C PHE A 2 -35.13 -29.56 2.10
N SER A 3 -34.96 -29.34 3.35
CA SER A 3 -34.09 -28.47 4.14
C SER A 3 -32.63 -28.96 4.05
N LEU A 4 -31.65 -28.02 3.99
CA LEU A 4 -30.24 -28.24 4.37
C LEU A 4 -29.74 -26.90 4.90
N SER A 5 -29.69 -26.76 6.12
CA SER A 5 -28.75 -27.02 7.24
C SER A 5 -27.45 -26.23 7.15
N ARG A 6 -27.41 -25.24 7.96
CA ARG A 6 -26.36 -24.62 8.81
C ARG A 6 -24.95 -25.20 8.66
N LEU A 7 -24.03 -24.37 8.24
CA LEU A 7 -22.60 -24.53 8.50
C LEU A 7 -22.23 -23.74 9.74
N THR A 8 -21.83 -24.49 10.75
CA THR A 8 -21.36 -24.02 12.06
C THR A 8 -19.95 -23.45 11.94
N SER A 9 -19.79 -22.25 12.44
CA SER A 9 -18.50 -21.62 12.72
C SER A 9 -17.77 -22.36 13.84
N ILE A 10 -16.57 -22.87 13.54
CA ILE A 10 -15.65 -23.38 14.55
C ILE A 10 -14.80 -22.20 15.04
N SER A 11 -15.11 -21.71 16.22
CA SER A 11 -14.26 -20.80 16.96
C SER A 11 -13.24 -21.62 17.75
N LEU A 12 -11.96 -21.57 17.36
CA LEU A 12 -10.86 -22.07 18.19
C LEU A 12 -10.61 -21.05 19.32
N GLY A 13 -11.16 -21.31 20.49
CA GLY A 13 -10.85 -20.59 21.70
C GLY A 13 -9.52 -21.06 22.28
N PHE A 14 -8.52 -20.21 22.30
CA PHE A 14 -7.30 -20.40 23.07
C PHE A 14 -7.58 -19.89 24.50
N SER A 15 -7.92 -20.79 25.43
CA SER A 15 -8.04 -20.49 26.85
C SER A 15 -6.67 -20.61 27.50
N VAL A 16 -6.04 -19.49 27.81
CA VAL A 16 -4.88 -19.45 28.71
C VAL A 16 -5.39 -19.42 30.16
N LEU A 17 -5.23 -20.51 30.86
CA LEU A 17 -5.47 -20.59 32.30
C LEU A 17 -4.34 -19.85 33.03
N LEU A 18 -4.63 -18.69 33.59
CA LEU A 18 -3.81 -18.03 34.60
C LEU A 18 -4.12 -18.64 35.98
N THR A 19 -3.26 -19.55 36.45
CA THR A 19 -3.26 -19.95 37.84
C THR A 19 -2.36 -19.02 38.64
N THR A 20 -2.95 -18.18 39.50
CA THR A 20 -2.22 -17.38 40.47
C THR A 20 -1.77 -18.26 41.62
N GLY A 21 -0.52 -18.68 41.62
CA GLY A 21 0.14 -19.28 42.78
C GLY A 21 1.01 -18.22 43.45
N PHE A 22 0.66 -17.85 44.68
CA PHE A 22 1.58 -17.14 45.56
C PHE A 22 2.72 -18.08 45.96
N ALA A 23 3.93 -17.82 45.50
CA ALA A 23 5.13 -18.50 45.95
C ALA A 23 6.09 -17.48 46.56
N CYS A 24 6.51 -17.81 47.74
CA CYS A 24 7.45 -17.13 48.61
C CYS A 24 8.78 -16.84 47.89
N ALA A 25 9.28 -15.63 48.02
CA ALA A 25 10.55 -15.21 47.39
C ALA A 25 11.74 -15.93 48.03
N ALA A 26 12.33 -16.86 47.30
CA ALA A 26 13.71 -17.27 47.48
C ALA A 26 14.54 -16.43 46.45
N THR A 27 15.49 -15.65 46.94
CA THR A 27 16.48 -14.94 46.11
C THR A 27 17.38 -15.97 45.42
N ALA A 28 16.99 -16.44 44.26
CA ALA A 28 17.90 -17.16 43.38
C ALA A 28 18.66 -16.11 42.57
N ASN A 29 19.99 -16.05 42.74
CA ASN A 29 20.88 -15.37 41.82
C ASN A 29 20.74 -16.06 40.48
N LEU A 30 19.96 -15.45 39.59
CA LEU A 30 19.91 -15.88 38.19
C LEU A 30 21.26 -15.51 37.55
N PRO A 31 21.90 -16.42 36.79
CA PRO A 31 23.08 -16.08 36.01
C PRO A 31 22.72 -14.96 35.04
N GLU A 32 23.62 -13.99 34.93
CA GLU A 32 23.52 -12.90 33.96
C GLU A 32 23.38 -13.49 32.56
N ILE A 33 22.20 -13.37 31.96
CA ILE A 33 21.99 -13.72 30.55
C ILE A 33 22.55 -12.55 29.75
N VAL A 34 23.81 -12.66 29.35
CA VAL A 34 24.39 -11.74 28.37
C VAL A 34 23.82 -12.13 27.02
N VAL A 35 22.82 -11.40 26.56
CA VAL A 35 22.31 -11.49 25.20
C VAL A 35 23.31 -10.75 24.31
N TYR A 36 24.21 -11.46 23.64
CA TYR A 36 24.98 -10.94 22.54
C TYR A 36 24.01 -10.77 21.35
N GLY A 37 23.42 -9.61 21.22
CA GLY A 37 22.82 -9.17 19.97
C GLY A 37 23.94 -8.66 19.08
N GLU A 38 24.40 -9.42 18.10
CA GLU A 38 25.00 -8.80 16.94
C GLU A 38 23.91 -7.99 16.28
N ALA A 39 24.01 -6.67 16.36
CA ALA A 39 23.19 -5.78 15.55
C ALA A 39 23.56 -6.07 14.10
N ASP A 40 22.57 -6.46 13.31
CA ASP A 40 22.72 -6.59 11.86
C ASP A 40 22.95 -5.15 11.35
N GLU A 41 24.19 -4.71 11.21
CA GLU A 41 24.57 -3.33 10.82
C GLU A 41 23.90 -2.92 9.50
N GLU A 42 23.48 -3.89 8.69
CA GLU A 42 22.80 -3.67 7.43
C GLU A 42 21.28 -3.50 7.60
N ALA A 43 20.69 -4.16 8.60
CA ALA A 43 19.25 -4.01 8.93
C ALA A 43 18.97 -2.63 9.53
N ASP A 44 19.87 -2.12 10.38
CA ASP A 44 19.74 -0.82 11.05
C ASP A 44 20.18 0.38 10.20
N ASN A 45 20.82 0.15 9.05
CA ASN A 45 21.23 1.23 8.18
C ASN A 45 20.00 1.85 7.49
N PRO A 46 19.61 3.12 7.78
CA PRO A 46 18.45 3.75 7.15
C PRO A 46 18.64 4.02 5.65
N ARG A 47 19.87 3.89 5.14
CA ARG A 47 20.20 4.20 3.75
C ARG A 47 20.07 2.98 2.87
N VAL A 48 19.35 3.16 1.77
CA VAL A 48 19.28 2.19 0.67
C VAL A 48 20.49 2.40 -0.22
N LYS A 49 21.27 1.36 -0.46
CA LYS A 49 22.49 1.41 -1.28
C LYS A 49 22.18 1.35 -2.78
N GLU A 50 21.17 0.54 -3.15
CA GLU A 50 20.80 0.28 -4.54
C GLU A 50 19.30 0.43 -4.74
N VAL A 51 18.92 0.89 -5.90
CA VAL A 51 17.52 1.07 -6.33
C VAL A 51 17.30 0.45 -7.70
N SER A 52 16.06 0.06 -7.97
CA SER A 52 15.69 -0.53 -9.25
C SER A 52 14.67 0.32 -10.03
N THR A 53 14.04 1.28 -9.41
CA THR A 53 12.94 2.04 -10.05
C THR A 53 13.43 2.91 -11.19
N ALA A 54 14.59 3.55 -11.06
CA ALA A 54 15.07 4.49 -12.08
C ALA A 54 15.55 3.82 -13.36
N THR A 55 16.04 2.58 -13.26
CA THR A 55 16.74 1.89 -14.35
C THR A 55 16.19 0.48 -14.64
N ARG A 56 15.20 0.00 -13.87
CA ARG A 56 14.71 -1.39 -13.89
C ARG A 56 15.80 -2.45 -13.63
N THR A 57 17.01 -2.03 -13.29
CA THR A 57 18.15 -2.86 -12.90
C THR A 57 18.63 -2.43 -11.52
N ALA A 58 19.24 -3.31 -10.73
CA ALA A 58 19.84 -2.95 -9.46
C ALA A 58 21.00 -1.97 -9.71
N THR A 59 20.82 -0.70 -9.38
CA THR A 59 21.78 0.37 -9.65
C THR A 59 22.11 1.09 -8.35
N PRO A 60 23.40 1.25 -8.01
CA PRO A 60 23.79 2.07 -6.86
C PRO A 60 23.21 3.49 -6.98
N VAL A 61 22.62 4.00 -5.88
CA VAL A 61 21.89 5.29 -5.87
C VAL A 61 22.73 6.44 -6.45
N ARG A 62 24.03 6.43 -6.22
CA ARG A 62 24.96 7.48 -6.72
C ARG A 62 25.08 7.54 -8.26
N TYR A 63 24.75 6.44 -8.94
CA TYR A 63 24.84 6.36 -10.41
C TYR A 63 23.47 6.50 -11.11
N VAL A 64 22.41 6.72 -10.34
CA VAL A 64 21.09 6.96 -10.90
C VAL A 64 21.01 8.35 -11.51
N PRO A 65 20.72 8.49 -12.82
CA PRO A 65 20.73 9.78 -13.53
C PRO A 65 19.50 10.65 -13.25
N GLN A 66 18.68 10.27 -12.29
CA GLN A 66 17.44 10.97 -11.92
C GLN A 66 17.33 11.14 -10.40
N ALA A 67 16.57 12.15 -9.97
CA ALA A 67 16.28 12.33 -8.56
C ALA A 67 15.37 11.21 -8.04
N ILE A 68 15.89 10.41 -7.12
CA ILE A 68 15.17 9.35 -6.46
C ILE A 68 15.31 9.48 -4.94
N ASP A 69 14.18 9.39 -4.23
CA ASP A 69 14.18 9.25 -2.78
C ASP A 69 13.84 7.81 -2.41
N THR A 70 14.46 7.33 -1.36
CA THR A 70 14.22 6.00 -0.81
C THR A 70 13.84 6.09 0.66
N LEU A 71 12.89 5.25 1.07
CA LEU A 71 12.41 5.19 2.43
C LEU A 71 12.23 3.72 2.83
N LYS A 72 13.00 3.23 3.81
CA LYS A 72 12.75 1.93 4.43
C LYS A 72 11.45 1.99 5.24
N THR A 73 10.56 1.04 5.05
CA THR A 73 9.25 1.03 5.74
C THR A 73 9.38 0.77 7.22
N SER A 74 10.40 0.04 7.67
CA SER A 74 10.71 -0.15 9.10
C SER A 74 10.86 1.19 9.82
N ASN A 75 11.51 2.19 9.21
CA ASN A 75 11.67 3.51 9.80
C ASN A 75 10.34 4.23 10.01
N VAL A 76 9.35 3.98 9.16
CA VAL A 76 8.03 4.62 9.23
C VAL A 76 7.11 3.89 10.21
N LEU A 77 7.11 2.57 10.14
CA LEU A 77 6.31 1.71 11.01
C LEU A 77 6.73 1.87 12.48
N ASN A 78 8.03 1.99 12.76
CA ASN A 78 8.55 2.26 14.11
C ASN A 78 8.04 3.59 14.69
N TYR A 79 7.61 4.55 13.87
CA TYR A 79 6.92 5.76 14.30
C TYR A 79 5.38 5.61 14.37
N GLY A 80 4.86 4.38 14.28
CA GLY A 80 3.43 4.08 14.36
C GLY A 80 2.63 4.58 13.15
N THR A 81 3.24 4.66 11.97
CA THR A 81 2.57 5.13 10.76
C THR A 81 2.46 4.03 9.71
N ASN A 82 1.26 3.52 9.49
CA ASN A 82 0.91 2.62 8.38
C ASN A 82 0.03 3.36 7.35
N ASP A 83 0.50 4.52 6.92
CA ASP A 83 -0.17 5.40 5.95
C ASP A 83 0.86 5.93 4.95
N LEU A 84 0.72 5.54 3.68
CA LEU A 84 1.67 5.90 2.62
C LEU A 84 1.78 7.41 2.43
N GLY A 85 0.67 8.13 2.49
CA GLY A 85 0.67 9.59 2.35
C GLY A 85 1.45 10.28 3.48
N LYS A 86 1.26 9.84 4.72
CA LYS A 86 2.02 10.35 5.88
C LYS A 86 3.48 9.96 5.79
N ALA A 87 3.79 8.72 5.43
CA ALA A 87 5.16 8.23 5.25
C ALA A 87 5.95 9.11 4.28
N LEU A 88 5.32 9.49 3.17
CA LEU A 88 5.96 10.26 2.10
C LEU A 88 5.90 11.78 2.31
N SER A 89 5.11 12.27 3.25
CA SER A 89 4.94 13.73 3.49
C SER A 89 6.22 14.42 3.95
N GLY A 90 7.19 13.68 4.50
CA GLY A 90 8.51 14.20 4.87
C GLY A 90 9.50 14.35 3.71
N LEU A 91 9.17 13.80 2.53
CA LEU A 91 10.05 13.86 1.37
C LEU A 91 9.91 15.21 0.65
N PRO A 92 11.03 15.83 0.20
CA PRO A 92 10.98 17.08 -0.54
C PRO A 92 10.12 16.97 -1.81
N ASN A 93 9.25 17.96 -2.06
CA ASN A 93 8.37 18.03 -3.22
C ASN A 93 7.35 16.88 -3.34
N VAL A 94 7.05 16.18 -2.25
CA VAL A 94 5.95 15.22 -2.14
C VAL A 94 4.94 15.76 -1.15
N SER A 95 3.66 15.70 -1.49
CA SER A 95 2.58 16.10 -0.60
C SER A 95 1.39 15.17 -0.75
N SER A 96 0.68 14.91 0.36
CA SER A 96 -0.58 14.19 0.33
C SER A 96 -1.66 15.02 -0.36
N GLY A 97 -2.53 14.35 -1.11
CA GLY A 97 -3.76 14.95 -1.62
C GLY A 97 -4.82 15.08 -0.53
N ALA A 98 -5.91 15.76 -0.87
CA ALA A 98 -7.03 15.96 0.04
C ALA A 98 -8.03 14.79 0.08
N ASP A 99 -7.89 13.81 -0.80
CA ASP A 99 -8.81 12.66 -0.85
C ASP A 99 -8.37 11.56 0.12
N THR A 100 -9.24 11.25 1.08
CA THR A 100 -8.99 10.24 2.11
C THR A 100 -9.54 8.86 1.75
N ARG A 101 -10.14 8.71 0.57
CA ARG A 101 -10.70 7.42 0.10
C ARG A 101 -9.61 6.46 -0.39
N PHE A 102 -8.50 6.99 -0.86
CA PHE A 102 -7.36 6.23 -1.40
C PHE A 102 -6.07 7.03 -1.24
N ASP A 103 -4.94 6.41 -1.45
CA ASP A 103 -3.67 7.13 -1.47
C ASP A 103 -3.67 8.17 -2.58
N SER A 104 -3.65 9.42 -2.19
CA SER A 104 -3.63 10.57 -3.07
C SER A 104 -2.37 11.37 -2.83
N LEU A 105 -1.52 11.46 -3.84
CA LEU A 105 -0.21 12.10 -3.76
C LEU A 105 0.00 13.12 -4.87
N ARG A 106 0.80 14.13 -4.56
CA ARG A 106 1.37 15.04 -5.55
C ARG A 106 2.88 15.02 -5.47
N ILE A 107 3.53 14.92 -6.62
CA ILE A 107 4.98 14.97 -6.76
C ILE A 107 5.32 16.16 -7.63
N ARG A 108 6.15 17.09 -7.13
CA ARG A 108 6.50 18.34 -7.82
C ARG A 108 5.27 19.15 -8.28
N GLY A 109 4.18 19.08 -7.51
CA GLY A 109 2.91 19.76 -7.80
C GLY A 109 1.96 19.03 -8.76
N PHE A 110 2.41 17.98 -9.45
CA PHE A 110 1.56 17.15 -10.32
C PHE A 110 0.87 16.05 -9.54
N ASP A 111 -0.36 15.72 -9.95
CA ASP A 111 -1.11 14.59 -9.38
C ASP A 111 -0.43 13.26 -9.77
N ALA A 112 -0.02 12.48 -8.80
CA ALA A 112 0.59 11.17 -8.92
C ALA A 112 -0.28 10.04 -8.33
N SER A 113 -1.56 10.30 -8.08
CA SER A 113 -2.49 9.33 -7.46
C SER A 113 -2.74 8.07 -8.30
N ASN A 114 -2.34 8.05 -9.56
CA ASN A 114 -2.43 6.90 -10.46
C ASN A 114 -1.05 6.37 -10.91
N ASP A 115 0.02 6.83 -10.27
CA ASP A 115 1.40 6.52 -10.66
C ASP A 115 2.11 5.69 -9.60
N PHE A 116 1.36 4.76 -8.99
CA PHE A 116 1.89 3.76 -8.07
C PHE A 116 2.31 2.50 -8.82
N TYR A 117 3.34 1.87 -8.26
CA TYR A 117 3.88 0.59 -8.71
C TYR A 117 4.15 -0.32 -7.52
N LEU A 118 4.18 -1.62 -7.77
CA LEU A 118 4.60 -2.65 -6.82
C LEU A 118 5.60 -3.56 -7.53
N ASP A 119 6.87 -3.54 -7.09
CA ASP A 119 7.99 -4.24 -7.73
C ASP A 119 8.10 -4.00 -9.24
N GLY A 120 7.88 -2.74 -9.66
CA GLY A 120 7.92 -2.31 -11.06
C GLY A 120 6.65 -2.61 -11.86
N VAL A 121 5.68 -3.33 -11.31
CA VAL A 121 4.36 -3.57 -11.91
C VAL A 121 3.41 -2.45 -11.56
N ARG A 122 2.70 -1.90 -12.55
CA ARG A 122 1.76 -0.79 -12.35
C ARG A 122 0.60 -1.19 -11.42
N ASP A 123 0.36 -0.35 -10.43
CA ASP A 123 -0.72 -0.45 -9.44
C ASP A 123 -1.46 0.89 -9.35
N ASP A 124 -2.22 1.23 -10.39
CA ASP A 124 -2.95 2.51 -10.52
C ASP A 124 -4.40 2.44 -10.01
N SER A 125 -4.71 1.47 -9.17
CA SER A 125 -6.03 1.34 -8.55
C SER A 125 -6.19 2.27 -7.35
N GLN A 126 -7.42 2.70 -7.09
CA GLN A 126 -7.74 3.64 -6.03
C GLN A 126 -8.11 2.88 -4.75
N TYR A 127 -7.14 2.69 -3.85
CA TYR A 127 -7.28 2.10 -2.51
C TYR A 127 -6.16 2.60 -1.60
N VAL A 128 -6.22 2.32 -0.33
CA VAL A 128 -5.14 2.62 0.63
C VAL A 128 -4.26 1.39 0.78
N ARG A 129 -2.96 1.59 0.66
CA ARG A 129 -1.93 0.53 0.62
C ARG A 129 -1.34 0.27 1.99
N ASP A 130 -1.25 -1.00 2.37
CA ASP A 130 -0.56 -1.43 3.58
C ASP A 130 0.96 -1.40 3.38
N LEU A 131 1.72 -1.06 4.43
CA LEU A 131 3.17 -0.95 4.39
C LEU A 131 3.91 -2.13 5.02
N HIS A 132 3.22 -3.01 5.76
CA HIS A 132 3.88 -4.09 6.51
C HIS A 132 4.49 -5.19 5.64
N ASN A 133 3.99 -5.38 4.40
CA ASN A 133 4.60 -6.28 3.42
C ASN A 133 5.55 -5.56 2.45
N ILE A 134 5.94 -4.32 2.76
CA ILE A 134 6.82 -3.50 1.94
C ILE A 134 8.17 -3.34 2.65
N GLU A 135 9.25 -3.60 1.94
CA GLU A 135 10.62 -3.43 2.44
C GLU A 135 11.05 -1.96 2.38
N ARG A 136 10.78 -1.32 1.23
CA ARG A 136 11.10 0.08 1.01
C ARG A 136 10.20 0.70 -0.06
N ILE A 137 10.15 2.02 -0.03
CA ILE A 137 9.45 2.83 -1.03
C ILE A 137 10.50 3.63 -1.79
N GLU A 138 10.40 3.63 -3.12
CA GLU A 138 11.25 4.39 -4.02
C GLU A 138 10.39 5.43 -4.75
N VAL A 139 10.73 6.72 -4.60
CA VAL A 139 10.01 7.82 -5.26
C VAL A 139 10.91 8.41 -6.33
N LEU A 140 10.65 8.05 -7.57
CA LEU A 140 11.35 8.60 -8.72
C LEU A 140 10.69 9.91 -9.13
N LYS A 141 11.44 11.01 -9.12
CA LYS A 141 10.95 12.36 -9.37
C LYS A 141 11.33 12.84 -10.77
N GLY A 142 10.32 13.25 -11.55
CA GLY A 142 10.49 13.72 -12.91
C GLY A 142 9.91 12.75 -13.94
N PRO A 143 10.24 12.91 -15.22
CA PRO A 143 9.64 12.13 -16.28
C PRO A 143 10.08 10.66 -16.22
N ALA A 144 9.18 9.78 -15.78
CA ALA A 144 9.39 8.34 -15.73
C ALA A 144 8.82 7.60 -16.96
N ALA A 145 8.24 8.34 -17.90
CA ALA A 145 7.50 7.75 -19.02
C ALA A 145 8.35 6.89 -19.96
N VAL A 146 9.65 7.12 -20.02
CA VAL A 146 10.58 6.35 -20.89
C VAL A 146 10.60 4.88 -20.49
N LEU A 147 10.65 4.58 -19.19
CA LEU A 147 10.71 3.20 -18.69
C LEU A 147 9.35 2.64 -18.24
N TYR A 148 8.45 3.53 -17.84
CA TYR A 148 7.16 3.15 -17.25
C TYR A 148 5.97 3.50 -18.16
N GLY A 149 6.25 4.01 -19.37
CA GLY A 149 5.24 4.41 -20.34
C GLY A 149 4.38 5.57 -19.82
N ARG A 150 3.08 5.36 -19.75
CA ARG A 150 2.15 6.35 -19.25
C ARG A 150 2.43 6.66 -17.77
N GLY A 151 2.57 7.91 -17.41
CA GLY A 151 2.79 8.33 -16.03
C GLY A 151 2.62 9.83 -15.85
N SER A 152 2.68 10.27 -14.61
CA SER A 152 2.70 11.67 -14.22
C SER A 152 4.00 12.33 -14.63
N GLN A 153 3.93 13.61 -14.96
CA GLN A 153 5.11 14.44 -15.19
C GLN A 153 5.90 14.68 -13.89
N GLY A 154 5.26 14.51 -12.72
CA GLY A 154 5.86 14.71 -11.42
C GLY A 154 6.78 13.58 -11.00
N GLY A 155 6.45 12.35 -11.34
CA GLY A 155 7.18 11.16 -10.93
C GLY A 155 6.28 9.97 -10.63
N ILE A 156 6.89 8.90 -10.08
CA ILE A 156 6.20 7.66 -9.70
C ILE A 156 6.60 7.22 -8.29
N VAL A 157 5.75 6.43 -7.66
CA VAL A 157 6.02 5.78 -6.38
C VAL A 157 6.03 4.27 -6.59
N ASN A 158 7.18 3.64 -6.40
CA ASN A 158 7.34 2.20 -6.47
C ASN A 158 7.55 1.62 -5.07
N ARG A 159 6.71 0.68 -4.69
CA ARG A 159 6.84 -0.07 -3.45
C ARG A 159 7.57 -1.37 -3.75
N ILE A 160 8.64 -1.65 -3.01
CA ILE A 160 9.40 -2.89 -3.11
C ILE A 160 8.93 -3.81 -2.00
N SER A 161 8.36 -4.95 -2.37
CA SER A 161 7.83 -5.91 -1.41
C SER A 161 8.94 -6.65 -0.67
N LYS A 162 8.62 -7.10 0.52
CA LYS A 162 9.44 -8.03 1.29
C LYS A 162 9.53 -9.37 0.55
N ALA A 163 10.73 -9.85 0.29
CA ALA A 163 11.00 -11.14 -0.30
C ALA A 163 11.59 -12.13 0.71
N PRO A 164 11.42 -13.46 0.51
CA PRO A 164 12.13 -14.46 1.31
C PRO A 164 13.63 -14.36 1.09
N GLU A 165 14.39 -14.44 2.17
CA GLU A 165 15.86 -14.46 2.20
C GLU A 165 16.32 -15.54 3.17
N ALA A 166 17.31 -16.34 2.80
CA ALA A 166 17.85 -17.36 3.65
C ALA A 166 18.49 -16.77 4.93
N GLY A 167 18.28 -17.41 6.07
CA GLY A 167 18.83 -16.99 7.36
C GLY A 167 18.17 -15.77 7.98
N ARG A 168 17.09 -15.23 7.39
CA ARG A 168 16.38 -14.07 7.94
C ARG A 168 15.68 -14.40 9.25
N ARG A 169 15.78 -13.49 10.22
CA ARG A 169 15.10 -13.64 11.53
C ARG A 169 13.61 -13.33 11.42
N SER A 170 12.80 -14.10 12.13
CA SER A 170 11.38 -13.81 12.33
C SER A 170 11.17 -12.73 13.36
N THR A 171 10.20 -11.84 13.15
CA THR A 171 9.83 -10.79 14.10
C THR A 171 8.34 -10.83 14.41
N LEU A 172 8.01 -10.43 15.63
CA LEU A 172 6.65 -10.24 16.10
C LEU A 172 6.58 -8.82 16.69
N GLU A 173 5.65 -8.03 16.20
CA GLU A 173 5.45 -6.64 16.61
C GLU A 173 4.05 -6.48 17.19
N ALA A 174 3.95 -5.92 18.40
CA ALA A 174 2.70 -5.55 19.02
C ALA A 174 2.77 -4.07 19.40
N GLN A 175 1.77 -3.30 19.00
CA GLN A 175 1.68 -1.88 19.33
C GLN A 175 0.38 -1.57 20.03
N GLY A 176 0.44 -0.66 20.98
CA GLY A 176 -0.70 -0.02 21.62
C GLY A 176 -0.47 1.47 21.71
N GLY A 177 -1.49 2.27 21.46
CA GLY A 177 -1.32 3.71 21.40
C GLY A 177 -2.58 4.51 21.72
N SER A 178 -2.49 5.81 21.55
CA SER A 178 -3.63 6.71 21.64
C SER A 178 -4.69 6.34 20.59
N GLU A 179 -5.92 6.80 20.80
CA GLU A 179 -7.04 6.54 19.89
C GLU A 179 -7.35 5.03 19.76
N ASP A 180 -7.19 4.30 20.85
CA ASP A 180 -7.41 2.86 20.93
C ASP A 180 -6.62 2.03 19.90
N LEU A 181 -5.47 2.52 19.46
CA LEU A 181 -4.59 1.79 18.55
C LEU A 181 -4.17 0.46 19.21
N ARG A 182 -4.42 -0.62 18.49
CA ARG A 182 -3.98 -1.97 18.81
C ARG A 182 -3.56 -2.65 17.52
N SER A 183 -2.33 -3.09 17.45
CA SER A 183 -1.87 -3.85 16.31
C SER A 183 -1.02 -5.04 16.71
N LEU A 184 -1.07 -6.09 15.91
CA LEU A 184 -0.22 -7.26 15.99
C LEU A 184 0.19 -7.68 14.60
N TYR A 185 1.48 -7.63 14.33
CA TYR A 185 2.06 -8.04 13.06
C TYR A 185 3.16 -9.07 13.27
N ALA A 186 3.26 -10.01 12.36
CA ALA A 186 4.31 -11.03 12.33
C ALA A 186 4.97 -11.04 10.94
N ASP A 187 6.29 -11.09 10.93
CA ASP A 187 7.15 -11.30 9.77
C ASP A 187 7.95 -12.57 10.04
N LEU A 188 7.46 -13.68 9.53
CA LEU A 188 7.98 -15.02 9.82
C LEU A 188 8.79 -15.52 8.62
N SER A 189 9.96 -16.08 8.89
CA SER A 189 10.85 -16.66 7.88
C SER A 189 11.21 -18.07 8.25
N ALA A 190 11.34 -18.95 7.25
CA ALA A 190 11.77 -20.32 7.39
C ALA A 190 12.51 -20.79 6.13
N ASP A 191 13.56 -21.57 6.33
CA ASP A 191 14.33 -22.20 5.27
C ASP A 191 14.21 -23.72 5.38
N PRO A 192 13.14 -24.32 4.81
CA PRO A 192 12.94 -25.78 4.89
C PRO A 192 14.00 -26.59 4.16
N SER A 193 14.74 -25.98 3.26
CA SER A 193 15.92 -26.56 2.59
C SER A 193 16.86 -25.47 2.10
N ASP A 194 18.06 -25.83 1.68
CA ASP A 194 19.05 -24.90 1.12
C ASP A 194 18.58 -24.20 -0.18
N THR A 195 17.54 -24.74 -0.80
CA THR A 195 16.99 -24.23 -2.06
C THR A 195 15.64 -23.51 -1.91
N ILE A 196 15.01 -23.57 -0.74
CA ILE A 196 13.69 -23.00 -0.50
C ILE A 196 13.73 -22.08 0.70
N SER A 197 13.38 -20.82 0.50
CA SER A 197 13.12 -19.85 1.56
C SER A 197 11.67 -19.42 1.53
N LEU A 198 11.03 -19.37 2.69
CA LEU A 198 9.65 -18.97 2.90
C LEU A 198 9.60 -17.71 3.77
N ARG A 199 8.65 -16.85 3.48
CA ARG A 199 8.34 -15.69 4.32
C ARG A 199 6.83 -15.47 4.40
N LEU A 200 6.34 -15.16 5.58
CA LEU A 200 4.96 -14.84 5.82
C LEU A 200 4.88 -13.52 6.59
N ASN A 201 4.32 -12.48 5.95
CA ASN A 201 3.91 -11.27 6.63
C ASN A 201 2.41 -11.34 6.89
N MET A 202 2.00 -11.16 8.14
CA MET A 202 0.59 -11.15 8.49
C MET A 202 0.33 -10.25 9.68
N GLY A 203 -0.88 -9.70 9.77
CA GLY A 203 -1.22 -8.89 10.92
C GLY A 203 -2.61 -8.29 10.88
N ASN A 204 -2.93 -7.64 11.99
CA ASN A 204 -4.19 -6.96 12.21
C ASN A 204 -3.93 -5.65 12.96
N GLU A 205 -4.67 -4.60 12.59
CA GLU A 205 -4.61 -3.29 13.24
C GLU A 205 -6.02 -2.75 13.40
N ASP A 206 -6.34 -2.33 14.62
CA ASP A 206 -7.55 -1.61 14.96
C ASP A 206 -7.15 -0.24 15.51
N SER A 207 -7.80 0.81 15.05
CA SER A 207 -7.59 2.15 15.59
C SER A 207 -8.81 3.03 15.44
N ASN A 208 -8.97 3.97 16.36
CA ASN A 208 -9.86 5.10 16.22
C ASN A 208 -9.08 6.31 15.68
N SER A 209 -9.76 7.43 15.52
CA SER A 209 -9.15 8.73 15.22
C SER A 209 -9.43 9.69 16.36
N PHE A 210 -8.64 10.77 16.44
CA PHE A 210 -8.98 11.89 17.30
C PHE A 210 -10.33 12.54 16.93
N ARG A 211 -10.89 12.20 15.76
CA ARG A 211 -12.23 12.63 15.34
C ARG A 211 -13.28 11.63 15.81
N GLY A 212 -14.33 12.15 16.43
CA GLY A 212 -15.41 11.31 16.95
C GLY A 212 -16.09 10.46 15.88
N GLY A 213 -16.17 9.14 16.13
CA GLY A 213 -16.83 8.18 15.26
C GLY A 213 -16.07 7.86 13.96
N VAL A 214 -14.77 8.08 13.93
CA VAL A 214 -13.89 7.66 12.84
C VAL A 214 -13.00 6.52 13.35
N SER A 215 -13.07 5.38 12.70
CA SER A 215 -12.33 4.15 13.06
C SER A 215 -11.78 3.47 11.81
N SER A 216 -10.83 2.59 12.03
CA SER A 216 -10.25 1.76 10.97
C SER A 216 -9.88 0.37 11.49
N HIS A 217 -9.98 -0.62 10.59
CA HIS A 217 -9.59 -2.00 10.82
C HIS A 217 -8.85 -2.52 9.60
N ARG A 218 -7.63 -3.02 9.80
CA ARG A 218 -6.76 -3.57 8.74
C ARG A 218 -6.45 -5.03 8.99
N GLN A 219 -6.36 -5.78 7.93
CA GLN A 219 -5.90 -7.17 7.92
C GLN A 219 -4.94 -7.38 6.76
N LEU A 220 -3.85 -8.08 7.03
CA LEU A 220 -2.85 -8.45 6.04
C LEU A 220 -2.52 -9.94 6.16
N PHE A 221 -2.40 -10.61 5.02
CA PHE A 221 -1.87 -11.96 4.90
C PHE A 221 -1.07 -12.08 3.60
N ALA A 222 0.26 -12.23 3.72
CA ALA A 222 1.17 -12.15 2.59
C ALA A 222 2.25 -13.24 2.66
N PRO A 223 1.94 -14.49 2.27
CA PRO A 223 2.92 -15.55 2.11
C PRO A 223 3.74 -15.38 0.83
N SER A 224 5.00 -15.76 0.90
CA SER A 224 5.91 -15.76 -0.23
C SER A 224 6.91 -16.92 -0.15
N MET A 225 7.40 -17.33 -1.30
CA MET A 225 8.37 -18.42 -1.46
C MET A 225 9.40 -18.06 -2.52
N SER A 226 10.66 -18.25 -2.22
CA SER A 226 11.76 -18.26 -3.17
C SER A 226 12.26 -19.70 -3.29
N TRP A 227 12.31 -20.21 -4.51
CA TRP A 227 12.76 -21.58 -4.78
C TRP A 227 13.84 -21.58 -5.86
N GLN A 228 15.05 -22.01 -5.49
CA GLN A 228 16.14 -22.28 -6.41
C GLN A 228 15.91 -23.63 -7.07
N LEU A 229 15.24 -23.63 -8.22
CA LEU A 229 14.85 -24.84 -8.96
C LEU A 229 16.05 -25.57 -9.54
N THR A 230 17.01 -24.80 -10.09
CA THR A 230 18.35 -25.25 -10.51
C THR A 230 19.35 -24.19 -10.07
N PRO A 231 20.69 -24.46 -10.15
CA PRO A 231 21.67 -23.40 -9.83
C PRO A 231 21.43 -22.07 -10.59
N GLU A 232 20.88 -22.16 -11.81
CA GLU A 232 20.67 -21.02 -12.70
C GLU A 232 19.22 -20.48 -12.66
N LEU A 233 18.25 -21.23 -12.09
CA LEU A 233 16.83 -20.87 -12.17
C LEU A 233 16.23 -20.67 -10.78
N ASN A 234 15.88 -19.41 -10.47
CA ASN A 234 15.14 -19.02 -9.27
C ASN A 234 13.68 -18.72 -9.60
N TRP A 235 12.78 -19.17 -8.75
CA TRP A 235 11.35 -18.87 -8.81
C TRP A 235 10.86 -18.21 -7.53
N LEU A 236 10.45 -16.94 -7.61
CA LEU A 236 9.83 -16.18 -6.55
C LEU A 236 8.31 -16.13 -6.78
N VAL A 237 7.55 -16.61 -5.81
CA VAL A 237 6.09 -16.51 -5.78
C VAL A 237 5.66 -15.73 -4.54
N GLN A 238 4.79 -14.76 -4.73
CA GLN A 238 4.28 -13.91 -3.66
C GLN A 238 2.77 -13.75 -3.81
N TYR A 239 2.05 -13.98 -2.73
CA TYR A 239 0.63 -13.68 -2.62
C TYR A 239 0.43 -12.62 -1.54
N GLU A 240 -0.51 -11.73 -1.74
CA GLU A 240 -0.93 -10.73 -0.77
C GLU A 240 -2.44 -10.61 -0.77
N TYR A 241 -3.03 -10.74 0.40
CA TYR A 241 -4.39 -10.38 0.71
C TYR A 241 -4.35 -9.24 1.72
N SER A 242 -5.05 -8.15 1.43
CA SER A 242 -5.24 -7.04 2.36
C SER A 242 -6.69 -6.62 2.36
N ARG A 243 -7.23 -6.37 3.56
CA ARG A 243 -8.54 -5.78 3.76
C ARG A 243 -8.42 -4.56 4.66
N PHE A 244 -9.06 -3.49 4.27
CA PHE A 244 -9.07 -2.25 5.02
C PHE A 244 -10.47 -1.65 5.09
N ASP A 245 -11.12 -1.84 6.25
CA ASP A 245 -12.38 -1.22 6.62
C ASP A 245 -12.12 0.07 7.37
N ARG A 246 -12.79 1.15 7.00
CA ARG A 246 -12.62 2.44 7.68
C ARG A 246 -13.81 3.37 7.52
N THR A 247 -13.97 4.27 8.49
CA THR A 247 -14.88 5.40 8.37
C THR A 247 -14.16 6.54 7.63
N PRO A 248 -14.67 7.04 6.49
CA PRO A 248 -14.06 8.16 5.77
C PRO A 248 -14.15 9.45 6.58
N ASP A 249 -13.03 10.14 6.74
CA ASP A 249 -12.97 11.49 7.35
C ASP A 249 -12.70 12.54 6.28
N ARG A 250 -13.58 13.53 6.20
CA ARG A 250 -13.48 14.65 5.25
C ARG A 250 -13.10 15.96 5.93
N GLY A 251 -12.67 15.90 7.18
CA GLY A 251 -12.24 17.06 7.94
C GLY A 251 -13.36 18.00 8.34
N ILE A 252 -12.98 19.25 8.64
CA ILE A 252 -13.87 20.34 9.01
C ILE A 252 -14.06 21.32 7.85
N PRO A 253 -15.22 22.02 7.76
CA PRO A 253 -15.46 22.96 6.67
C PRO A 253 -14.56 24.19 6.76
N GLY A 254 -14.28 24.78 5.59
CA GLY A 254 -13.66 26.11 5.53
C GLY A 254 -14.70 27.21 5.68
N VAL A 255 -14.41 28.21 6.51
CA VAL A 255 -15.21 29.41 6.72
C VAL A 255 -14.32 30.63 6.59
N GLY A 256 -14.62 31.53 5.67
CA GLY A 256 -13.82 32.75 5.48
C GLY A 256 -12.37 32.50 5.09
N GLY A 257 -12.09 31.39 4.34
CA GLY A 257 -10.75 31.04 3.91
C GLY A 257 -9.88 30.35 4.98
N ARG A 258 -10.44 29.99 6.13
CA ARG A 258 -9.79 29.28 7.24
C ARG A 258 -10.61 28.05 7.64
N PRO A 259 -10.02 27.05 8.31
CA PRO A 259 -10.81 26.05 8.98
C PRO A 259 -11.80 26.67 9.95
N ALA A 260 -13.03 26.15 10.03
CA ALA A 260 -14.03 26.62 10.97
C ALA A 260 -13.51 26.51 12.41
N ASP A 261 -13.89 27.50 13.25
CA ASP A 261 -13.53 27.49 14.68
C ASP A 261 -14.48 26.54 15.44
N VAL A 262 -14.16 25.26 15.38
CA VAL A 262 -14.87 24.17 16.03
C VAL A 262 -13.89 23.28 16.76
N LYS A 263 -14.39 22.43 17.66
CA LYS A 263 -13.52 21.46 18.32
C LYS A 263 -12.84 20.56 17.29
N ARG A 264 -11.58 20.21 17.55
CA ARG A 264 -10.74 19.39 16.66
C ARG A 264 -11.34 18.00 16.38
N ASP A 265 -12.07 17.44 17.33
CA ASP A 265 -12.74 16.14 17.25
C ASP A 265 -14.09 16.17 16.51
N THR A 266 -14.55 17.35 16.06
CA THR A 266 -15.83 17.50 15.38
C THR A 266 -15.81 16.82 14.01
N THR A 267 -16.85 16.03 13.69
CA THR A 267 -17.06 15.40 12.39
C THR A 267 -18.44 15.76 11.82
N TYR A 268 -18.53 15.72 10.50
CA TYR A 268 -19.75 16.05 9.75
C TYR A 268 -20.20 14.93 8.80
N GLY A 269 -19.52 13.78 8.79
CA GLY A 269 -19.96 12.58 8.07
C GLY A 269 -21.23 11.98 8.67
N ASP A 270 -21.70 10.88 8.11
CA ASP A 270 -22.78 10.06 8.66
C ASP A 270 -22.16 8.91 9.48
N ASP A 271 -22.84 8.48 10.56
CA ASP A 271 -22.37 7.37 11.41
C ASP A 271 -22.33 6.01 10.68
N ARG A 272 -22.96 5.92 9.53
CA ARG A 272 -23.02 4.73 8.68
C ARG A 272 -22.11 4.83 7.45
N ASP A 273 -21.29 5.89 7.37
CA ASP A 273 -20.30 6.01 6.31
C ASP A 273 -19.21 4.95 6.49
N PHE A 274 -18.80 4.33 5.39
CA PHE A 274 -17.77 3.31 5.39
C PHE A 274 -16.99 3.28 4.07
N ILE A 275 -15.81 2.73 4.11
CA ILE A 275 -15.02 2.28 2.96
C ILE A 275 -14.48 0.91 3.31
N ASP A 276 -14.77 -0.08 2.47
CA ASP A 276 -14.26 -1.44 2.57
C ASP A 276 -13.47 -1.74 1.29
N ASP A 277 -12.15 -1.83 1.42
CA ASP A 277 -11.25 -2.19 0.33
C ASP A 277 -10.68 -3.58 0.58
N THR A 278 -10.91 -4.51 -0.33
CA THR A 278 -10.28 -5.82 -0.32
C THR A 278 -9.40 -5.97 -1.56
N THR A 279 -8.12 -6.23 -1.36
CA THR A 279 -7.15 -6.46 -2.44
C THR A 279 -6.58 -7.87 -2.39
N GLN A 280 -6.30 -8.43 -3.56
CA GLN A 280 -5.58 -9.68 -3.73
C GLN A 280 -4.57 -9.51 -4.85
N THR A 281 -3.32 -9.87 -4.58
CA THR A 281 -2.24 -9.82 -5.55
C THR A 281 -1.51 -11.16 -5.57
N LEU A 282 -1.34 -11.74 -6.74
CA LEU A 282 -0.47 -12.91 -6.95
C LEU A 282 0.59 -12.51 -7.95
N ARG A 283 1.86 -12.72 -7.58
CA ARG A 283 3.02 -12.43 -8.42
C ARG A 283 3.89 -13.65 -8.54
N SER A 284 4.43 -13.83 -9.71
CA SER A 284 5.40 -14.89 -10.04
C SER A 284 6.56 -14.24 -10.78
N ARG A 285 7.78 -14.45 -10.32
CA ARG A 285 9.00 -14.02 -11.00
C ARG A 285 9.92 -15.21 -11.17
N LEU A 286 10.23 -15.51 -12.41
CA LEU A 286 11.26 -16.46 -12.78
C LEU A 286 12.50 -15.69 -13.23
N THR A 287 13.64 -15.99 -12.65
CA THR A 287 14.93 -15.44 -13.04
C THR A 287 15.82 -16.59 -13.48
N TYR A 288 16.27 -16.56 -14.72
CA TYR A 288 17.15 -17.57 -15.32
C TYR A 288 18.47 -16.94 -15.73
N GLU A 289 19.55 -17.38 -15.11
CA GLU A 289 20.92 -16.99 -15.43
C GLU A 289 21.38 -17.79 -16.65
N LEU A 290 21.46 -17.14 -17.82
CA LEU A 290 21.91 -17.77 -19.06
C LEU A 290 23.40 -18.10 -19.02
N ASN A 291 24.18 -17.22 -18.40
CA ASN A 291 25.61 -17.32 -18.13
C ASN A 291 25.99 -16.20 -17.13
N ASP A 292 27.27 -16.06 -16.80
CA ASP A 292 27.78 -15.08 -15.83
C ASP A 292 27.43 -13.63 -16.16
N ASN A 293 27.11 -13.32 -17.43
CA ASN A 293 26.87 -11.98 -17.91
C ASN A 293 25.40 -11.70 -18.28
N TRP A 294 24.57 -12.71 -18.47
CA TRP A 294 23.21 -12.55 -18.99
C TRP A 294 22.18 -13.30 -18.18
N GLN A 295 21.09 -12.63 -17.88
CA GLN A 295 19.91 -13.22 -17.24
C GLN A 295 18.62 -12.88 -18.02
N LEU A 296 17.66 -13.79 -17.94
CA LEU A 296 16.28 -13.60 -18.36
C LEU A 296 15.38 -13.53 -17.13
N ARG A 297 14.47 -12.58 -17.12
CA ARG A 297 13.51 -12.42 -16.04
C ARG A 297 12.09 -12.36 -16.59
N HIS A 298 11.24 -13.29 -16.20
CA HIS A 298 9.81 -13.25 -16.48
C HIS A 298 9.04 -12.90 -15.22
N THR A 299 8.19 -11.85 -15.30
CA THR A 299 7.31 -11.43 -14.20
C THR A 299 5.87 -11.50 -14.67
N ALA A 300 5.04 -12.24 -13.95
CA ALA A 300 3.59 -12.24 -14.10
C ALA A 300 2.92 -11.71 -12.82
N SER A 301 1.86 -10.93 -12.96
CA SER A 301 1.10 -10.42 -11.84
C SER A 301 -0.41 -10.44 -12.13
N LEU A 302 -1.17 -10.90 -11.15
CA LEU A 302 -2.62 -10.84 -11.11
C LEU A 302 -3.02 -9.95 -9.93
N PHE A 303 -3.84 -8.94 -10.19
CA PHE A 303 -4.35 -8.04 -9.15
C PHE A 303 -5.87 -7.98 -9.21
N LYS A 304 -6.50 -7.98 -8.03
CA LYS A 304 -7.92 -7.79 -7.85
C LYS A 304 -8.17 -6.80 -6.72
N LEU A 305 -9.06 -5.85 -6.96
CA LEU A 305 -9.62 -4.93 -5.98
C LEU A 305 -11.13 -5.04 -6.02
N ASP A 306 -11.73 -5.29 -4.87
CA ASP A 306 -13.15 -5.05 -4.59
C ASP A 306 -13.21 -3.90 -3.57
N SER A 307 -13.82 -2.78 -3.93
CA SER A 307 -13.92 -1.58 -3.09
C SER A 307 -15.34 -1.09 -3.07
N ASP A 308 -15.93 -1.09 -1.88
CA ASP A 308 -17.26 -0.59 -1.65
C ASP A 308 -17.20 0.59 -0.68
N PHE A 309 -17.78 1.71 -1.05
CA PHE A 309 -17.86 2.82 -0.14
C PHE A 309 -19.19 3.56 -0.18
N ASP A 310 -19.56 4.11 0.94
CA ASP A 310 -20.67 5.01 1.14
C ASP A 310 -20.18 6.17 2.00
N ASN A 311 -20.14 7.36 1.43
CA ASN A 311 -19.49 8.48 2.05
C ASN A 311 -20.35 9.74 1.95
N THR A 312 -20.56 10.37 3.10
CA THR A 312 -21.17 11.68 3.24
C THR A 312 -20.09 12.72 3.40
N TYR A 313 -20.00 13.66 2.49
CA TYR A 313 -18.95 14.68 2.50
C TYR A 313 -19.50 16.09 2.42
N LEU A 314 -18.66 17.04 2.87
CA LEU A 314 -18.97 18.46 2.93
C LEU A 314 -18.98 19.05 1.52
N THR A 315 -20.01 19.87 1.22
CA THR A 315 -20.11 20.59 -0.05
C THR A 315 -20.06 22.10 0.11
N GLY A 316 -20.31 22.61 1.32
CA GLY A 316 -20.27 24.03 1.59
C GLY A 316 -20.74 24.40 2.98
N PHE A 317 -20.72 25.69 3.23
CA PHE A 317 -21.19 26.31 4.48
C PHE A 317 -22.13 27.48 4.15
N ASN A 318 -23.29 27.51 4.79
CA ASN A 318 -24.23 28.61 4.70
C ASN A 318 -24.10 29.51 5.92
N ALA A 319 -23.53 30.71 5.73
CA ALA A 319 -23.25 31.63 6.82
C ALA A 319 -24.56 32.23 7.47
N ALA A 320 -25.63 32.35 6.70
CA ALA A 320 -26.88 32.91 7.23
C ALA A 320 -27.60 31.94 8.18
N THR A 321 -27.47 30.62 7.93
CA THR A 321 -28.10 29.59 8.77
C THR A 321 -27.10 28.86 9.67
N GLN A 322 -25.83 29.17 9.60
CA GLN A 322 -24.74 28.51 10.31
C GLN A 322 -24.72 26.96 10.07
N ARG A 323 -25.13 26.55 8.86
CA ARG A 323 -25.27 25.14 8.54
C ARG A 323 -24.26 24.69 7.48
N VAL A 324 -23.74 23.51 7.68
CA VAL A 324 -22.84 22.79 6.76
C VAL A 324 -23.68 21.97 5.80
N THR A 325 -23.55 22.23 4.51
CA THR A 325 -24.19 21.43 3.47
C THR A 325 -23.36 20.19 3.17
N ARG A 326 -24.04 19.08 2.91
CA ARG A 326 -23.42 17.78 2.71
C ARG A 326 -24.00 17.08 1.48
N GLN A 327 -23.25 16.13 0.97
CA GLN A 327 -23.61 15.32 -0.17
C GLN A 327 -23.19 13.87 0.11
N ARG A 328 -23.94 12.91 -0.41
CA ARG A 328 -23.62 11.51 -0.28
C ARG A 328 -23.19 10.92 -1.62
N TRP A 329 -22.14 10.13 -1.60
CA TRP A 329 -21.65 9.37 -2.73
C TRP A 329 -21.41 7.94 -2.31
N GLN A 330 -21.93 7.02 -3.12
CA GLN A 330 -21.71 5.61 -2.94
C GLN A 330 -21.17 5.01 -4.23
N GLN A 331 -20.21 4.10 -4.10
CA GLN A 331 -19.59 3.43 -5.24
C GLN A 331 -19.25 1.98 -4.88
N ASP A 332 -19.57 1.07 -5.80
CA ASP A 332 -19.04 -0.29 -5.82
C ASP A 332 -18.03 -0.33 -6.98
N LEU A 333 -16.77 -0.59 -6.70
CA LEU A 333 -15.69 -0.61 -7.69
C LEU A 333 -15.04 -2.00 -7.70
N ARG A 334 -14.95 -2.59 -8.88
CA ARG A 334 -14.18 -3.81 -9.11
C ARG A 334 -13.09 -3.54 -10.13
N THR A 335 -11.86 -3.88 -9.76
CA THR A 335 -10.72 -3.79 -10.67
C THR A 335 -10.03 -5.14 -10.75
N ARG A 336 -9.66 -5.54 -11.96
CA ARG A 336 -8.85 -6.74 -12.21
C ARG A 336 -7.75 -6.37 -13.19
N SER A 337 -6.51 -6.72 -12.87
CA SER A 337 -5.37 -6.48 -13.74
C SER A 337 -4.58 -7.76 -13.94
N VAL A 338 -4.11 -7.97 -15.14
CA VAL A 338 -3.16 -9.03 -15.52
C VAL A 338 -1.97 -8.34 -16.17
N PHE A 339 -0.79 -8.72 -15.76
CA PHE A 339 0.45 -8.14 -16.23
C PHE A 339 1.45 -9.26 -16.51
N ASN A 340 2.19 -9.14 -17.61
CA ASN A 340 3.29 -10.02 -17.98
C ASN A 340 4.43 -9.17 -18.52
N ASN A 341 5.63 -9.47 -18.08
CA ASN A 341 6.85 -8.83 -18.55
C ASN A 341 7.95 -9.88 -18.72
N LEU A 342 8.64 -9.81 -19.84
CA LEU A 342 9.85 -10.60 -20.12
C LEU A 342 10.99 -9.62 -20.39
N GLU A 343 12.06 -9.74 -19.63
CA GLU A 343 13.26 -8.91 -19.71
C GLU A 343 14.49 -9.76 -19.94
N ALA A 344 15.39 -9.24 -20.74
CA ALA A 344 16.77 -9.71 -20.86
C ALA A 344 17.70 -8.61 -20.36
N GLU A 345 18.53 -8.94 -19.40
CA GLU A 345 19.53 -8.05 -18.82
C GLU A 345 20.90 -8.68 -18.95
N GLY A 346 21.89 -7.88 -19.32
CA GLY A 346 23.24 -8.41 -19.42
C GLY A 346 24.31 -7.35 -19.54
N THR A 347 25.58 -7.78 -19.41
CA THR A 347 26.76 -6.92 -19.55
C THR A 347 27.60 -7.38 -20.74
N VAL A 348 28.13 -6.41 -21.48
CA VAL A 348 29.03 -6.63 -22.62
C VAL A 348 30.16 -5.60 -22.54
N ASP A 349 31.39 -6.06 -22.66
CA ASP A 349 32.57 -5.19 -22.78
C ASP A 349 32.88 -4.92 -24.25
N THR A 350 32.90 -3.64 -24.65
CA THR A 350 33.24 -3.22 -26.00
C THR A 350 34.18 -2.03 -25.97
N PHE A 351 35.31 -2.14 -26.63
CA PHE A 351 36.35 -1.08 -26.68
C PHE A 351 36.86 -0.63 -25.31
N GLY A 352 36.86 -1.54 -24.32
CA GLY A 352 37.29 -1.26 -22.95
C GLY A 352 36.24 -0.52 -22.09
N LEU A 353 35.01 -0.44 -22.56
CA LEU A 353 33.87 0.11 -21.83
C LEU A 353 32.88 -1.00 -21.50
N GLU A 354 32.33 -0.94 -20.27
CA GLU A 354 31.29 -1.86 -19.82
C GLU A 354 29.91 -1.30 -20.20
N HIS A 355 29.15 -2.06 -20.95
CA HIS A 355 27.78 -1.79 -21.35
C HIS A 355 26.83 -2.69 -20.58
N ARG A 356 25.99 -2.14 -19.73
CA ARG A 356 24.87 -2.87 -19.12
C ARG A 356 23.61 -2.64 -19.92
N LEU A 357 23.12 -3.70 -20.54
CA LEU A 357 21.98 -3.67 -21.45
C LEU A 357 20.75 -4.25 -20.77
N LEU A 358 19.61 -3.63 -20.98
CA LEU A 358 18.30 -4.13 -20.62
C LEU A 358 17.37 -4.01 -21.82
N SER A 359 16.66 -5.08 -22.14
CA SER A 359 15.56 -5.05 -23.10
C SER A 359 14.37 -5.81 -22.54
N GLY A 360 13.15 -5.35 -22.87
CA GLY A 360 11.96 -6.01 -22.34
C GLY A 360 10.72 -5.81 -23.20
N VAL A 361 9.78 -6.75 -23.01
CA VAL A 361 8.46 -6.72 -23.59
C VAL A 361 7.43 -6.87 -22.48
N GLU A 362 6.51 -5.91 -22.41
CA GLU A 362 5.48 -5.85 -21.38
C GLU A 362 4.09 -5.93 -22.02
N MET A 363 3.22 -6.74 -21.43
CA MET A 363 1.81 -6.84 -21.80
C MET A 363 0.94 -6.71 -20.57
N GLY A 364 -0.03 -5.80 -20.60
CA GLY A 364 -0.96 -5.57 -19.51
C GLY A 364 -2.41 -5.51 -19.98
N SER A 365 -3.30 -6.00 -19.15
CA SER A 365 -4.74 -5.82 -19.32
C SER A 365 -5.37 -5.47 -17.98
N GLN A 366 -6.12 -4.38 -17.93
CA GLN A 366 -6.88 -3.96 -16.75
C GLN A 366 -8.35 -3.79 -17.13
N ARG A 367 -9.22 -4.36 -16.32
CA ARG A 367 -10.65 -4.15 -16.34
C ARG A 367 -11.08 -3.43 -15.07
N ARG A 368 -11.86 -2.35 -15.24
CA ARG A 368 -12.38 -1.55 -14.14
C ARG A 368 -13.88 -1.33 -14.34
N ASP A 369 -14.67 -1.75 -13.38
CA ASP A 369 -16.13 -1.77 -13.42
C ASP A 369 -16.72 -0.97 -12.23
N PRO A 370 -16.77 0.38 -12.28
CA PRO A 370 -17.39 1.18 -11.23
C PRO A 370 -18.92 1.24 -11.42
N LYS A 371 -19.64 1.01 -10.32
CA LYS A 371 -21.07 1.34 -10.19
C LYS A 371 -21.20 2.49 -9.21
N ILE A 372 -21.70 3.62 -9.66
CA ILE A 372 -21.86 4.82 -8.84
C ILE A 372 -23.36 5.02 -8.59
N TYR A 373 -23.68 5.11 -7.31
CA TYR A 373 -25.00 5.48 -6.86
C TYR A 373 -24.91 6.89 -6.29
N SER A 374 -25.81 7.72 -6.69
CA SER A 374 -25.93 9.06 -6.17
C SER A 374 -27.27 9.22 -5.52
N ALA A 375 -27.30 9.93 -4.43
CA ALA A 375 -28.52 10.51 -3.94
C ALA A 375 -28.79 11.79 -4.74
N LEU A 376 -29.01 11.63 -6.06
CA LEU A 376 -29.41 12.74 -6.90
C LEU A 376 -30.84 13.14 -6.56
N ALA A 377 -31.08 14.42 -6.38
CA ALA A 377 -32.43 14.93 -6.49
C ALA A 377 -32.97 14.58 -7.87
N VAL A 378 -34.16 14.08 -7.88
CA VAL A 378 -34.94 14.00 -9.10
C VAL A 378 -34.82 15.36 -9.80
N ASN A 379 -34.20 15.35 -10.94
CA ASN A 379 -34.09 16.43 -11.89
C ASN A 379 -32.91 17.32 -11.90
N GLN A 380 -31.91 17.18 -11.15
CA GLN A 380 -30.82 18.08 -11.41
C GLN A 380 -29.84 18.35 -10.35
N GLY A 381 -29.67 17.48 -9.54
CA GLY A 381 -28.66 17.73 -8.56
C GLY A 381 -28.70 16.68 -7.48
N TRP A 382 -27.71 16.68 -6.71
CA TRP A 382 -27.55 15.85 -5.55
C TRP A 382 -28.64 16.18 -4.53
N GLN A 383 -29.45 15.22 -4.10
CA GLN A 383 -30.26 15.43 -2.93
C GLN A 383 -29.34 15.78 -1.77
N ALA A 384 -29.49 16.98 -1.26
CA ALA A 384 -28.79 17.40 -0.08
C ALA A 384 -29.14 16.46 1.08
N VAL A 385 -28.19 15.69 1.53
CA VAL A 385 -28.26 15.09 2.87
C VAL A 385 -28.50 16.23 3.85
N LEU A 386 -29.26 16.00 4.93
CA LEU A 386 -29.57 17.05 5.89
C LEU A 386 -28.33 17.87 6.26
N ALA A 387 -28.44 19.19 6.10
CA ALA A 387 -27.41 20.10 6.54
C ALA A 387 -27.31 20.06 8.06
N LEU A 388 -26.09 20.00 8.58
CA LEU A 388 -25.82 19.98 10.02
C LEU A 388 -25.49 21.38 10.54
N ASP A 389 -25.77 21.60 11.81
CA ASP A 389 -25.25 22.76 12.52
C ASP A 389 -23.72 22.74 12.56
N LEU A 390 -23.06 23.87 12.38
CA LEU A 390 -21.61 23.96 12.35
C LEU A 390 -20.99 23.61 13.71
N TYR A 391 -21.59 24.06 14.80
CA TYR A 391 -21.01 23.95 16.15
C TYR A 391 -21.52 22.74 16.94
N LYS A 392 -22.69 22.20 16.56
CA LYS A 392 -23.35 21.07 17.21
C LYS A 392 -23.93 20.11 16.15
N PRO A 393 -23.07 19.43 15.36
CA PRO A 393 -23.55 18.53 14.35
C PRO A 393 -24.24 17.31 14.97
N ASP A 394 -25.54 17.15 14.73
CA ASP A 394 -26.26 15.92 15.06
C ASP A 394 -26.18 14.95 13.88
N ARG A 395 -25.30 13.98 13.99
CA ARG A 395 -25.03 12.95 12.98
C ARG A 395 -26.05 11.80 13.00
N SER A 396 -26.74 11.61 14.12
CA SER A 396 -27.69 10.51 14.31
C SER A 396 -28.96 10.67 13.45
N ASN A 397 -29.29 11.91 13.12
CA ASN A 397 -30.48 12.26 12.36
C ASN A 397 -30.18 12.43 10.86
N SER A 398 -29.68 11.36 10.23
CA SER A 398 -29.36 11.39 8.81
C SER A 398 -30.44 10.70 8.00
N HIS A 399 -31.11 11.46 7.14
CA HIS A 399 -31.96 10.87 6.09
C HIS A 399 -31.05 10.34 4.98
N ARG A 400 -30.92 9.03 4.87
CA ARG A 400 -30.29 8.42 3.71
C ARG A 400 -31.31 8.36 2.58
N ALA A 401 -31.16 9.22 1.59
CA ALA A 401 -31.93 9.13 0.36
C ALA A 401 -31.74 7.76 -0.30
N ALA A 402 -32.77 7.26 -0.95
CA ALA A 402 -32.73 6.01 -1.69
C ALA A 402 -31.62 6.05 -2.75
N LYS A 403 -30.91 4.93 -2.89
CA LYS A 403 -29.86 4.78 -3.90
C LYS A 403 -30.48 4.83 -5.30
N THR A 404 -29.97 5.69 -6.15
CA THR A 404 -30.26 5.63 -7.58
C THR A 404 -28.95 5.36 -8.33
N LEU A 405 -28.93 4.32 -9.13
CA LEU A 405 -27.77 4.01 -9.99
C LEU A 405 -27.63 5.14 -11.02
N SER A 406 -26.54 5.91 -10.89
CA SER A 406 -26.23 7.04 -11.78
C SER A 406 -25.25 6.66 -12.88
N ARG A 407 -24.39 5.69 -12.61
CA ARG A 407 -23.37 5.25 -13.56
C ARG A 407 -23.03 3.78 -13.36
N ASN A 408 -22.95 3.06 -14.46
CA ASN A 408 -22.46 1.66 -14.51
C ASN A 408 -21.53 1.56 -15.71
N ASN A 409 -20.24 1.72 -15.47
CA ASN A 409 -19.24 1.73 -16.52
C ASN A 409 -18.46 0.42 -16.54
N HIS A 410 -18.04 0.04 -17.74
CA HIS A 410 -17.09 -1.05 -17.96
C HIS A 410 -15.94 -0.49 -18.76
N THR A 411 -14.77 -0.47 -18.18
CA THR A 411 -13.56 0.01 -18.86
C THR A 411 -12.56 -1.12 -18.97
N LYS A 412 -12.11 -1.41 -20.18
CA LYS A 412 -10.97 -2.31 -20.44
C LYS A 412 -9.84 -1.50 -21.02
N ARG A 413 -8.65 -1.71 -20.49
CA ARG A 413 -7.42 -1.11 -20.97
C ARG A 413 -6.43 -2.22 -21.29
N GLU A 414 -5.78 -2.12 -22.42
CA GLU A 414 -4.68 -3.01 -22.79
C GLU A 414 -3.44 -2.17 -23.06
N SER A 415 -2.29 -2.68 -22.67
CA SER A 415 -0.98 -2.08 -22.91
C SER A 415 -0.05 -3.10 -23.52
N ARG A 416 0.78 -2.66 -24.45
CA ARG A 416 1.89 -3.43 -25.02
C ARG A 416 3.07 -2.47 -25.14
N VAL A 417 4.17 -2.83 -24.55
CA VAL A 417 5.35 -1.98 -24.47
C VAL A 417 6.58 -2.80 -24.85
N ILE A 418 7.44 -2.19 -25.63
CA ILE A 418 8.79 -2.69 -25.89
C ILE A 418 9.73 -1.58 -25.44
N TYR A 419 10.77 -1.92 -24.73
CA TYR A 419 11.76 -0.97 -24.24
C TYR A 419 13.16 -1.57 -24.31
N ALA A 420 14.13 -0.69 -24.42
CA ALA A 420 15.55 -1.00 -24.32
C ALA A 420 16.27 0.12 -23.58
N GLN A 421 17.28 -0.24 -22.83
CA GLN A 421 18.12 0.68 -22.08
C GLN A 421 19.57 0.21 -22.15
N GLU A 422 20.47 1.15 -22.17
CA GLU A 422 21.90 0.94 -22.00
C GLU A 422 22.39 1.86 -20.88
N GLN A 423 23.23 1.31 -20.01
CA GLN A 423 24.03 2.04 -19.04
C GLN A 423 25.49 1.82 -19.42
N LEU A 424 26.17 2.92 -19.75
CA LEU A 424 27.57 2.88 -20.17
C LEU A 424 28.47 3.34 -19.04
N ARG A 425 29.34 2.47 -18.56
CA ARG A 425 30.34 2.84 -17.56
C ARG A 425 31.60 3.36 -18.25
N LEU A 426 31.82 4.67 -18.16
CA LEU A 426 32.98 5.31 -18.76
C LEU A 426 34.25 5.16 -17.89
N ASN A 427 34.09 5.17 -16.57
CA ASN A 427 35.14 4.94 -15.59
C ASN A 427 34.53 4.71 -14.19
N ASP A 428 35.36 4.54 -13.16
CA ASP A 428 34.88 4.30 -11.79
C ASP A 428 34.09 5.47 -11.16
N GLN A 429 34.10 6.64 -11.78
CA GLN A 429 33.41 7.85 -11.30
C GLN A 429 32.24 8.28 -12.19
N CYS A 430 32.12 7.74 -13.41
CA CYS A 430 31.13 8.14 -14.39
C CYS A 430 30.48 6.93 -15.07
N GLN A 431 29.17 6.84 -14.91
CA GLN A 431 28.31 5.87 -15.59
C GLN A 431 27.28 6.61 -16.43
#